data_f59af502c83a869a20df9385a4d993f2
#
_entry.id   f59af502c83a869a20df9385a4d993f2
#
_cell.length_a   1.000
_cell.length_b   1.000
_cell.length_c   1.000
_cell.angle_alpha   90.00
_cell.angle_beta   90.00
_cell.angle_gamma   90.00
#
_symmetry.space_group_name_H-M   'P 1'
#
loop_
_entity.id
_entity.type
_entity.pdbx_description
1 polymer ?
#
loop_
_entity_poly.entity_id
_entity_poly.type
_entity_poly.pdbx_seq_one_letter_code
_entity_poly.pdbx_strand_id
1 'polypeptide(L)'
;SGGLYVLEAFGGSAFLNLTYQTIHAIKAKDNVKKITAIVGDSYAAENMVDDPKVTYQKNLSAGSIADLFSSVDVAILPASTMMNEALACGTPIIGGYYVDNQEHDYYMFLREGLIQGVGDYTDPTAFTLVAENLDKITICKRYAITSDIPKRFVNLFKSLLTCK
;
A
#
# COMPACT_ATOMS: atom_id res chain seq x y z
N SER A 1 -17.43 -5.88 -10.08
CA SER A 1 -17.14 -4.91 -9.15
C SER A 1 -16.34 -5.39 -8.00
N GLY A 2 -15.76 -5.40 -7.20
CA GLY A 2 -15.07 -6.03 -6.10
C GLY A 2 -13.57 -5.93 -6.12
N GLY A 3 -12.97 -5.26 -7.09
CA GLY A 3 -11.52 -5.08 -7.15
C GLY A 3 -11.03 -4.02 -6.17
N LEU A 4 -9.74 -4.13 -5.79
CA LEU A 4 -9.12 -3.19 -4.85
C LEU A 4 -8.64 -1.92 -5.57
N TYR A 5 -8.86 -0.80 -4.92
CA TYR A 5 -8.18 0.46 -5.22
C TYR A 5 -6.93 0.52 -4.35
N VAL A 6 -5.76 0.56 -5.00
CA VAL A 6 -4.46 0.50 -4.34
C VAL A 6 -3.74 1.84 -4.53
N LEU A 7 -3.18 2.37 -3.46
CA LEU A 7 -2.32 3.55 -3.51
C LEU A 7 -0.90 3.14 -3.16
N GLU A 8 0.09 3.69 -3.86
CA GLU A 8 1.49 3.53 -3.50
C GLU A 8 2.22 4.87 -3.49
N ALA A 9 3.20 5.01 -2.60
CA ALA A 9 4.00 6.21 -2.49
C ALA A 9 5.37 5.86 -1.89
N PHE A 10 6.42 5.87 -2.71
CA PHE A 10 7.77 5.51 -2.29
C PHE A 10 8.73 6.70 -2.17
N GLY A 11 8.23 7.92 -2.35
CA GLY A 11 9.02 9.14 -2.12
C GLY A 11 10.30 9.21 -2.95
N GLY A 12 11.43 9.39 -2.26
CA GLY A 12 12.74 9.60 -2.87
C GLY A 12 13.48 8.35 -3.36
N SER A 13 12.78 7.25 -3.61
CA SER A 13 13.40 5.97 -4.00
C SER A 13 13.60 5.83 -5.52
N ALA A 14 13.72 6.93 -6.27
CA ALA A 14 13.78 6.91 -7.73
C ALA A 14 14.89 5.98 -8.26
N PHE A 15 16.07 5.97 -7.62
CA PHE A 15 17.18 5.13 -8.03
C PHE A 15 16.95 3.62 -7.82
N LEU A 16 16.05 3.25 -6.90
CA LEU A 16 15.67 1.85 -6.63
C LEU A 16 14.48 1.42 -7.49
N ASN A 17 13.81 2.37 -8.13
CA ASN A 17 12.65 2.13 -9.00
C ASN A 17 11.53 1.32 -8.33
N LEU A 18 11.29 1.57 -7.03
CA LEU A 18 10.33 0.80 -6.25
C LEU A 18 8.89 1.01 -6.72
N THR A 19 8.54 2.23 -7.16
CA THR A 19 7.23 2.52 -7.73
C THR A 19 6.94 1.62 -8.94
N TYR A 20 7.87 1.52 -9.86
CA TYR A 20 7.76 0.68 -11.04
C TYR A 20 7.68 -0.81 -10.68
N GLN A 21 8.56 -1.27 -9.80
CA GLN A 21 8.57 -2.68 -9.37
C GLN A 21 7.27 -3.09 -8.70
N THR A 22 6.70 -2.22 -7.87
CA THR A 22 5.43 -2.48 -7.21
C THR A 22 4.30 -2.60 -8.23
N ILE A 23 4.20 -1.66 -9.16
CA ILE A 23 3.18 -1.69 -10.21
C ILE A 23 3.28 -2.99 -11.02
N HIS A 24 4.49 -3.37 -11.44
CA HIS A 24 4.70 -4.60 -12.19
C HIS A 24 4.31 -5.86 -11.41
N ALA A 25 4.50 -5.85 -10.09
CA ALA A 25 4.15 -6.99 -9.25
C ALA A 25 2.63 -7.19 -9.13
N ILE A 26 1.84 -6.13 -9.27
CA ILE A 26 0.40 -6.19 -8.93
C ILE A 26 -0.55 -5.84 -10.08
N LYS A 27 -0.08 -5.20 -11.15
CA LYS A 27 -0.98 -4.70 -12.21
C LYS A 27 -1.76 -5.81 -12.95
N ALA A 28 -1.22 -7.00 -13.04
CA ALA A 28 -1.87 -8.12 -13.72
C ALA A 28 -2.86 -8.89 -12.83
N LYS A 29 -2.96 -8.53 -11.55
CA LYS A 29 -3.85 -9.24 -10.62
C LYS A 29 -5.31 -8.86 -10.89
N ASP A 30 -6.17 -9.84 -11.03
CA ASP A 30 -7.60 -9.63 -11.29
C ASP A 30 -8.30 -8.92 -10.12
N ASN A 31 -7.80 -9.07 -8.91
CA ASN A 31 -8.34 -8.43 -7.72
C ASN A 31 -7.86 -6.99 -7.53
N VAL A 32 -6.99 -6.46 -8.38
CA VAL A 32 -6.56 -5.07 -8.39
C VAL A 32 -7.30 -4.33 -9.50
N LYS A 33 -8.13 -3.35 -9.12
CA LYS A 33 -8.93 -2.57 -10.07
C LYS A 33 -8.23 -1.31 -10.53
N LYS A 34 -7.58 -0.61 -9.61
CA LYS A 34 -6.88 0.66 -9.89
C LYS A 34 -5.67 0.81 -8.99
N ILE A 35 -4.60 1.34 -9.57
CA ILE A 35 -3.37 1.68 -8.87
C ILE A 35 -3.14 3.18 -9.01
N THR A 36 -3.06 3.90 -7.90
CA THR A 36 -2.69 5.32 -7.87
C THR A 36 -1.29 5.42 -7.28
N ALA A 37 -0.35 5.94 -8.05
CA ALA A 37 1.02 6.13 -7.62
C ALA A 37 1.28 7.62 -7.36
N ILE A 38 1.65 7.97 -6.13
CA ILE A 38 2.10 9.31 -5.78
C ILE A 38 3.60 9.36 -6.02
N VAL A 39 4.03 10.26 -6.92
CA VAL A 39 5.43 10.39 -7.31
C VAL A 39 5.89 11.84 -7.15
N GLY A 40 7.21 12.02 -7.02
CA GLY A 40 7.81 13.34 -6.95
C GLY A 40 7.89 14.01 -8.34
N ASP A 41 8.19 15.31 -8.36
CA ASP A 41 8.29 16.09 -9.60
C ASP A 41 9.38 15.58 -10.54
N SER A 42 10.43 15.00 -9.98
CA SER A 42 11.56 14.46 -10.74
C SER A 42 11.31 13.05 -11.29
N TYR A 43 10.15 12.45 -11.03
CA TYR A 43 9.85 11.12 -11.54
C TYR A 43 9.82 11.13 -13.06
N ALA A 44 10.66 10.30 -13.68
CA ALA A 44 10.85 10.31 -15.12
C ALA A 44 9.63 9.74 -15.85
N ALA A 45 9.19 10.43 -16.91
CA ALA A 45 8.06 9.97 -17.73
C ALA A 45 8.32 8.59 -18.35
N GLU A 46 9.57 8.27 -18.66
CA GLU A 46 9.98 6.97 -19.21
C GLU A 46 9.76 5.81 -18.24
N ASN A 47 9.67 6.08 -16.93
CA ASN A 47 9.40 5.09 -15.91
C ASN A 47 7.90 4.90 -15.65
N MET A 48 7.05 5.71 -16.25
CA MET A 48 5.61 5.58 -16.13
C MET A 48 5.10 4.38 -16.92
N VAL A 49 4.30 3.56 -16.26
CA VAL A 49 3.68 2.39 -16.88
C VAL A 49 2.41 2.83 -17.61
N ASP A 50 2.31 2.50 -18.88
CA ASP A 50 1.12 2.77 -19.70
C ASP A 50 0.13 1.61 -19.57
N ASP A 51 -0.71 1.69 -18.56
CA ASP A 51 -1.73 0.69 -18.26
C ASP A 51 -3.00 1.42 -17.80
N PRO A 52 -4.19 1.04 -18.30
CA PRO A 52 -5.44 1.70 -17.91
C PRO A 52 -5.72 1.70 -16.41
N LYS A 53 -5.17 0.74 -15.66
CA LYS A 53 -5.34 0.66 -14.21
C LYS A 53 -4.50 1.70 -13.46
N VAL A 54 -3.45 2.24 -14.07
CA VAL A 54 -2.42 3.03 -13.37
C VAL A 54 -2.63 4.52 -13.61
N THR A 55 -2.67 5.29 -12.52
CA THR A 55 -2.73 6.75 -12.52
C THR A 55 -1.61 7.30 -11.66
N TYR A 56 -0.92 8.32 -12.15
CA TYR A 56 0.15 9.01 -11.43
C TYR A 56 -0.33 10.36 -10.92
N GLN A 57 0.02 10.69 -9.67
CA GLN A 57 -0.30 11.96 -9.04
C GLN A 57 0.98 12.65 -8.56
N LYS A 58 1.07 13.95 -8.82
CA LYS A 58 2.20 14.80 -8.42
C LYS A 58 1.69 16.04 -7.71
N ASN A 59 2.54 16.64 -6.87
CA ASN A 59 2.27 17.94 -6.25
C ASN A 59 0.97 18.02 -5.46
N LEU A 60 0.63 16.96 -4.75
CA LEU A 60 -0.60 16.93 -3.97
C LEU A 60 -0.46 17.73 -2.67
N SER A 61 -1.50 18.48 -2.32
CA SER A 61 -1.64 19.08 -0.99
C SER A 61 -1.86 18.00 0.07
N ALA A 62 -1.60 18.35 1.33
CA ALA A 62 -1.88 17.45 2.46
C ALA A 62 -3.34 17.00 2.49
N GLY A 63 -4.28 17.90 2.18
CA GLY A 63 -5.71 17.56 2.10
C GLY A 63 -6.03 16.58 0.99
N SER A 64 -5.41 16.74 -0.19
CA SER A 64 -5.58 15.82 -1.31
C SER A 64 -5.02 14.44 -1.00
N ILE A 65 -3.87 14.37 -0.31
CA ILE A 65 -3.27 13.10 0.13
C ILE A 65 -4.21 12.39 1.12
N ALA A 66 -4.77 13.11 2.10
CA ALA A 66 -5.71 12.55 3.06
C ALA A 66 -6.97 12.01 2.36
N ASP A 67 -7.49 12.74 1.37
CA ASP A 67 -8.64 12.30 0.58
C ASP A 67 -8.34 11.01 -0.18
N LEU A 68 -7.14 10.90 -0.76
CA LEU A 68 -6.71 9.69 -1.45
C LEU A 68 -6.62 8.50 -0.50
N PHE A 69 -5.99 8.67 0.67
CA PHE A 69 -5.92 7.59 1.66
C PHE A 69 -7.30 7.12 2.10
N SER A 70 -8.24 8.05 2.25
CA SER A 70 -9.60 7.72 2.66
C SER A 70 -10.41 7.02 1.56
N SER A 71 -9.99 7.16 0.30
CA SER A 71 -10.72 6.64 -0.86
C SER A 71 -10.21 5.28 -1.35
N VAL A 72 -9.04 4.83 -0.89
CA VAL A 72 -8.44 3.57 -1.35
C VAL A 72 -8.69 2.44 -0.34
N ASP A 73 -8.57 1.21 -0.81
CA ASP A 73 -8.73 0.02 0.02
C ASP A 73 -7.46 -0.34 0.77
N VAL A 74 -6.29 0.03 0.22
CA VAL A 74 -4.98 -0.29 0.79
C VAL A 74 -3.92 0.66 0.26
N ALA A 75 -2.92 0.95 1.09
CA ALA A 75 -1.74 1.73 0.71
C ALA A 75 -0.49 0.88 0.86
N ILE A 76 0.39 0.93 -0.13
CA ILE A 76 1.71 0.28 -0.12
C ILE A 76 2.75 1.36 0.10
N LEU A 77 3.41 1.34 1.25
CA LEU A 77 4.25 2.45 1.72
C LEU A 77 5.55 1.95 2.36
N PRO A 78 6.63 2.75 2.30
CA PRO A 78 7.74 2.58 3.23
C PRO A 78 7.38 3.17 4.60
N ALA A 79 8.13 2.78 5.63
CA ALA A 79 7.97 3.31 6.99
C ALA A 79 8.51 4.75 7.06
N SER A 80 7.68 5.70 6.66
CA SER A 80 7.97 7.11 6.52
C SER A 80 6.82 7.95 7.06
N THR A 81 6.91 9.28 6.93
CA THR A 81 5.86 10.21 7.35
C THR A 81 4.50 9.87 6.70
N MET A 82 4.52 9.44 5.45
CA MET A 82 3.32 9.06 4.70
C MET A 82 2.54 7.93 5.39
N MET A 83 3.25 7.01 6.03
CA MET A 83 2.63 5.91 6.78
C MET A 83 1.82 6.42 7.97
N ASN A 84 2.30 7.44 8.67
CA ASN A 84 1.56 8.06 9.78
C ASN A 84 0.27 8.71 9.27
N GLU A 85 0.31 9.33 8.10
CA GLU A 85 -0.87 9.95 7.48
C GLU A 85 -1.91 8.89 7.10
N ALA A 86 -1.46 7.77 6.53
CA ALA A 86 -2.35 6.66 6.18
C ALA A 86 -3.00 6.05 7.43
N LEU A 87 -2.24 5.89 8.51
CA LEU A 87 -2.77 5.41 9.78
C LEU A 87 -3.84 6.34 10.33
N ALA A 88 -3.61 7.65 10.27
CA ALA A 88 -4.60 8.64 10.72
C ALA A 88 -5.90 8.58 9.93
N CYS A 89 -5.84 8.17 8.66
CA CYS A 89 -7.02 8.01 7.81
C CYS A 89 -7.69 6.63 7.97
N GLY A 90 -7.12 5.75 8.77
CA GLY A 90 -7.65 4.38 8.95
C GLY A 90 -7.44 3.48 7.74
N THR A 91 -6.53 3.83 6.84
CA THR A 91 -6.25 3.06 5.62
C THR A 91 -5.44 1.81 5.97
N PRO A 92 -5.83 0.61 5.52
CA PRO A 92 -4.99 -0.58 5.63
C PRO A 92 -3.65 -0.37 4.93
N ILE A 93 -2.55 -0.80 5.57
CA ILE A 93 -1.20 -0.55 5.08
C ILE A 93 -0.44 -1.85 4.87
N ILE A 94 0.15 -1.98 3.69
CA ILE A 94 1.23 -2.93 3.42
C ILE A 94 2.51 -2.12 3.49
N GLY A 95 3.40 -2.45 4.42
CA GLY A 95 4.56 -1.62 4.72
C GLY A 95 5.87 -2.38 4.73
N GLY A 96 6.93 -1.67 4.41
CA GLY A 96 8.29 -2.17 4.47
C GLY A 96 9.27 -1.02 4.60
N TYR A 97 10.54 -1.28 4.31
CA TYR A 97 11.59 -0.26 4.34
C TYR A 97 12.59 -0.48 3.21
N TYR A 98 13.37 0.54 2.88
CA TYR A 98 14.42 0.44 1.88
C TYR A 98 15.71 1.18 2.28
N VAL A 99 15.71 1.86 3.43
CA VAL A 99 16.89 2.50 4.03
C VAL A 99 16.89 2.28 5.53
N ASP A 100 18.09 2.36 6.15
CA ASP A 100 18.29 2.00 7.54
C ASP A 100 17.45 2.81 8.52
N ASN A 101 17.27 4.11 8.27
CA ASN A 101 16.49 4.97 9.14
C ASN A 101 14.98 4.65 9.15
N GLN A 102 14.51 3.89 8.20
CA GLN A 102 13.12 3.43 8.14
C GLN A 102 12.92 2.10 8.89
N GLU A 103 13.98 1.32 9.02
CA GLU A 103 13.91 -0.04 9.58
C GLU A 103 13.38 -0.05 11.01
N HIS A 104 13.86 0.88 11.86
CA HIS A 104 13.41 1.00 13.24
C HIS A 104 11.89 1.28 13.32
N ASP A 105 11.41 2.25 12.55
CA ASP A 105 9.99 2.60 12.53
C ASP A 105 9.15 1.44 11.97
N TYR A 106 9.67 0.75 10.97
CA TYR A 106 9.00 -0.42 10.38
C TYR A 106 8.72 -1.47 11.45
N TYR A 107 9.73 -1.85 12.24
CA TYR A 107 9.55 -2.86 13.27
C TYR A 107 8.66 -2.40 14.40
N MET A 108 8.64 -1.11 14.72
CA MET A 108 7.69 -0.54 15.67
C MET A 108 6.26 -0.69 15.18
N PHE A 109 5.96 -0.28 13.94
CA PHE A 109 4.62 -0.41 13.35
C PHE A 109 4.17 -1.87 13.27
N LEU A 110 5.10 -2.75 12.90
CA LEU A 110 4.83 -4.18 12.79
C LEU A 110 4.48 -4.78 14.15
N ARG A 111 5.27 -4.48 15.17
CA ARG A 111 5.07 -4.96 16.54
C ARG A 111 3.74 -4.48 17.12
N GLU A 112 3.34 -3.25 16.82
CA GLU A 112 2.06 -2.68 17.26
C GLU A 112 0.87 -3.19 16.45
N GLY A 113 1.08 -4.04 15.47
CA GLY A 113 0.01 -4.59 14.64
C GLY A 113 -0.67 -3.59 13.72
N LEU A 114 0.02 -2.50 13.34
CA LEU A 114 -0.55 -1.39 12.57
C LEU A 114 -0.42 -1.60 11.07
N ILE A 115 0.46 -2.48 10.62
CA ILE A 115 0.75 -2.73 9.21
C ILE A 115 0.86 -4.21 8.92
N GLN A 116 0.70 -4.57 7.65
CA GLN A 116 1.10 -5.87 7.12
C GLN A 116 2.52 -5.71 6.58
N GLY A 117 3.51 -6.36 7.22
CA GLY A 117 4.90 -6.16 6.92
C GLY A 117 5.38 -7.02 5.76
N VAL A 118 6.18 -6.44 4.88
CA VAL A 118 6.83 -7.15 3.77
C VAL A 118 8.36 -7.08 3.85
N GLY A 119 8.90 -6.43 4.86
CA GLY A 119 10.34 -6.34 5.10
C GLY A 119 11.05 -5.34 4.20
N ASP A 120 12.21 -5.74 3.73
CA ASP A 120 13.11 -4.89 2.93
C ASP A 120 12.68 -4.88 1.46
N TYR A 121 12.28 -3.71 0.95
CA TYR A 121 11.90 -3.54 -0.46
C TYR A 121 13.07 -3.70 -1.43
N THR A 122 14.31 -3.72 -0.97
CA THR A 122 15.45 -4.01 -1.83
C THR A 122 15.60 -5.52 -2.09
N ASP A 123 14.88 -6.35 -1.32
CA ASP A 123 14.76 -7.78 -1.56
C ASP A 123 13.52 -8.05 -2.44
N PRO A 124 13.67 -8.70 -3.60
CA PRO A 124 12.53 -8.99 -4.49
C PRO A 124 11.40 -9.79 -3.82
N THR A 125 11.69 -10.55 -2.79
CA THR A 125 10.68 -11.29 -2.01
C THR A 125 9.61 -10.37 -1.43
N ALA A 126 9.95 -9.10 -1.13
CA ALA A 126 8.98 -8.14 -0.61
C ALA A 126 7.79 -7.95 -1.56
N PHE A 127 8.02 -7.93 -2.87
CA PHE A 127 6.95 -7.75 -3.85
C PHE A 127 6.04 -8.97 -3.96
N THR A 128 6.57 -10.17 -3.77
CA THR A 128 5.77 -11.39 -3.65
C THR A 128 4.84 -11.30 -2.44
N LEU A 129 5.37 -10.81 -1.30
CA LEU A 129 4.58 -10.61 -0.09
C LEU A 129 3.54 -9.50 -0.26
N VAL A 130 3.84 -8.43 -1.01
CA VAL A 130 2.85 -7.41 -1.36
C VAL A 130 1.65 -8.05 -2.07
N ALA A 131 1.90 -8.86 -3.09
CA ALA A 131 0.84 -9.52 -3.85
C ALA A 131 0.00 -10.47 -2.97
N GLU A 132 0.65 -11.24 -2.11
CA GLU A 132 -0.03 -12.14 -1.17
C GLU A 132 -0.91 -11.38 -0.18
N ASN A 133 -0.41 -10.25 0.35
CA ASN A 133 -1.17 -9.44 1.29
C ASN A 133 -2.38 -8.77 0.63
N LEU A 134 -2.30 -8.41 -0.65
CA LEU A 134 -3.47 -7.93 -1.40
C LEU A 134 -4.56 -8.99 -1.47
N ASP A 135 -4.21 -10.25 -1.63
CA ASP A 135 -5.18 -11.35 -1.64
C ASP A 135 -5.88 -11.48 -0.29
N LYS A 136 -5.14 -11.34 0.82
CA LYS A 136 -5.71 -11.36 2.17
C LYS A 136 -6.69 -10.20 2.39
N ILE A 137 -6.33 -9.01 1.95
CA ILE A 137 -7.20 -7.82 2.06
C ILE A 137 -8.46 -8.00 1.22
N THR A 138 -8.36 -8.59 0.03
CA THR A 138 -9.51 -8.90 -0.81
C THR A 138 -10.49 -9.83 -0.09
N ILE A 139 -10.01 -10.84 0.58
CA ILE A 139 -10.82 -11.78 1.37
C ILE A 139 -11.54 -11.03 2.48
N CYS A 140 -10.83 -10.19 3.24
CA CYS A 140 -11.42 -9.39 4.31
C CYS A 140 -12.53 -8.47 3.78
N LYS A 141 -12.29 -7.80 2.67
CA LYS A 141 -13.27 -6.90 2.04
C LYS A 141 -14.53 -7.65 1.63
N ARG A 142 -14.38 -8.79 0.97
CA ARG A 142 -15.52 -9.64 0.57
C ARG A 142 -16.32 -10.12 1.77
N TYR A 143 -15.64 -10.56 2.81
CA TYR A 143 -16.31 -11.05 4.03
C TYR A 143 -17.11 -9.94 4.69
N ALA A 144 -16.55 -8.74 4.79
CA ALA A 144 -17.22 -7.57 5.37
C ALA A 144 -18.49 -7.19 4.60
N ILE A 145 -18.45 -7.26 3.25
CA ILE A 145 -19.59 -6.92 2.39
C ILE A 145 -20.68 -7.98 2.44
N THR A 146 -20.29 -9.28 2.38
CA THR A 146 -21.25 -10.38 2.24
C THR A 146 -21.86 -10.83 3.56
N SER A 147 -21.17 -10.63 4.66
CA SER A 147 -21.58 -11.15 6.00
C SER A 147 -22.15 -10.08 6.91
N ASP A 148 -22.26 -8.83 6.44
CA ASP A 148 -22.79 -7.69 7.20
C ASP A 148 -22.17 -7.57 8.60
N ILE A 149 -20.86 -7.74 8.68
CA ILE A 149 -20.12 -7.75 9.94
C ILE A 149 -19.85 -6.32 10.41
N PRO A 150 -20.07 -6.02 11.73
CA PRO A 150 -19.70 -4.73 12.29
C PRO A 150 -18.21 -4.39 12.05
N LYS A 151 -17.92 -3.11 11.82
CA LYS A 151 -16.53 -2.64 11.54
C LYS A 151 -15.50 -3.17 12.55
N ARG A 152 -15.87 -3.32 13.82
CA ARG A 152 -14.97 -3.84 14.86
C ARG A 152 -14.47 -5.26 14.55
N PHE A 153 -15.30 -6.10 13.93
CA PHE A 153 -14.91 -7.46 13.55
C PHE A 153 -14.06 -7.46 12.28
N VAL A 154 -14.30 -6.53 11.36
CA VAL A 154 -13.46 -6.35 10.18
C VAL A 154 -12.03 -6.01 10.62
N ASN A 155 -11.89 -5.11 11.58
CA ASN A 155 -10.57 -4.74 12.13
C ASN A 155 -9.91 -5.93 12.83
N LEU A 156 -10.69 -6.76 13.54
CA LEU A 156 -10.18 -7.97 14.15
C LEU A 156 -9.64 -8.95 13.11
N PHE A 157 -10.35 -9.17 12.01
CA PHE A 157 -9.88 -10.00 10.91
C PHE A 157 -8.58 -9.47 10.31
N LYS A 158 -8.49 -8.15 10.09
CA LYS A 158 -7.26 -7.52 9.63
C LYS A 158 -6.10 -7.78 10.58
N SER A 159 -6.32 -7.66 11.89
CA SER A 159 -5.32 -7.98 12.92
C SER A 159 -4.87 -9.42 12.86
N LEU A 160 -5.78 -10.37 12.70
CA LEU A 160 -5.45 -11.79 12.58
C LEU A 160 -4.60 -12.09 11.36
N LEU A 161 -4.83 -11.38 10.25
CA LEU A 161 -4.03 -11.54 9.03
C LEU A 161 -2.63 -10.94 9.17
N THR A 162 -2.45 -9.94 10.03
CA THR A 162 -1.14 -9.31 10.27
C THR A 162 -0.32 -10.04 11.32
N CYS A 163 -0.90 -10.87 12.16
CA CYS A 163 -0.23 -11.59 13.25
C CYS A 163 0.59 -12.81 12.80
N LYS A 164 0.79 -13.01 11.52
CA LYS A 164 1.60 -14.11 10.97
C LYS A 164 2.99 -13.61 10.55
#